data_d35745c1a06d1a58115744151aa9ddd4
#
_entry.id   d35745c1a06d1a58115744151aa9ddd4
#
_cell.length_a   1.000
_cell.length_b   1.000
_cell.length_c   1.000
_cell.angle_alpha   90.00
_cell.angle_beta   90.00
_cell.angle_gamma   90.00
#
_symmetry.space_group_name_H-M   'P 1'
#
loop_
_entity.id
_entity.type
_entity.pdbx_description
1 polymer ?
#
loop_
_entity_poly.entity_id
_entity_poly.type
_entity_poly.pdbx_seq_one_letter_code
_entity_poly.pdbx_strand_id
1 'polypeptide(L)'
;AETGHLVFGTLHTSGAPETINRIIDVFPPEQQSQIRAQISTSLKMVVTQRLLKTKDGQGRVAAFEVMKCTPPIQNLIREAKIHQIPSIMQTSVRDGMVTMTKSLEELVASGKIDANAGKEH
;
A
#
# COMPACT_ATOMS: atom_id res chain seq x y z
N ALA A 1 11.76 1.92 15.01
CA ALA A 1 11.78 0.49 14.65
C ALA A 1 13.18 -0.08 14.55
N GLU A 2 14.19 0.74 14.26
CA GLU A 2 15.58 0.25 14.14
C GLU A 2 16.16 -0.22 15.46
N THR A 3 15.60 0.21 16.56
CA THR A 3 16.06 -0.19 17.89
C THR A 3 15.41 -1.48 18.39
N GLY A 4 14.74 -2.22 17.53
CA GLY A 4 14.08 -3.47 17.88
C GLY A 4 12.66 -3.32 18.43
N HIS A 5 12.11 -2.13 18.42
CA HIS A 5 10.75 -1.88 18.86
C HIS A 5 9.74 -2.06 17.74
N LEU A 6 8.56 -2.59 18.06
CA LEU A 6 7.45 -2.64 17.13
C LEU A 6 6.75 -1.28 17.11
N VAL A 7 6.63 -0.70 15.92
CA VAL A 7 6.05 0.64 15.77
C VAL A 7 4.93 0.59 14.72
N PHE A 8 3.79 1.21 15.04
CA PHE A 8 2.69 1.42 14.11
C PHE A 8 2.55 2.90 13.83
N GLY A 9 2.27 3.24 12.57
CA GLY A 9 1.98 4.61 12.17
C GLY A 9 0.85 4.65 11.17
N THR A 10 0.16 5.78 11.08
CA THR A 10 -0.94 5.96 10.13
C THR A 10 -0.67 7.16 9.23
N LEU A 11 -1.03 7.00 7.94
CA LEU A 11 -0.92 8.04 6.93
C LEU A 11 -2.16 7.98 6.03
N HIS A 12 -2.59 9.13 5.56
CA HIS A 12 -3.73 9.21 4.64
C HIS A 12 -3.22 9.22 3.20
N THR A 13 -3.14 8.04 2.59
CA THR A 13 -2.63 7.87 1.23
C THR A 13 -3.56 6.97 0.43
N SER A 14 -3.41 6.99 -0.89
CA SER A 14 -4.24 6.19 -1.79
C SER A 14 -3.67 4.80 -2.06
N GLY A 15 -2.45 4.50 -1.60
CA GLY A 15 -1.85 3.18 -1.81
C GLY A 15 -0.49 3.07 -1.17
N ALA A 16 0.06 1.84 -1.15
CA ALA A 16 1.34 1.56 -0.51
C ALA A 16 2.51 2.31 -1.15
N PRO A 17 2.65 2.35 -2.49
CA PRO A 17 3.74 3.12 -3.09
C PRO A 17 3.71 4.59 -2.72
N GLU A 18 2.52 5.21 -2.71
CA GLU A 18 2.38 6.61 -2.31
C GLU A 18 2.77 6.82 -0.85
N THR A 19 2.45 5.87 0.02
CA THR A 19 2.83 5.93 1.42
C THR A 19 4.34 6.03 1.57
N ILE A 20 5.08 5.19 0.84
CA ILE A 20 6.54 5.19 0.88
C ILE A 20 7.08 6.53 0.38
N ASN A 21 6.56 7.03 -0.73
CA ASN A 21 6.97 8.32 -1.26
C ASN A 21 6.75 9.46 -0.27
N ARG A 22 5.62 9.46 0.42
CA ARG A 22 5.32 10.50 1.41
C ARG A 22 6.27 10.46 2.59
N ILE A 23 6.64 9.28 3.04
CA ILE A 23 7.62 9.16 4.12
C ILE A 23 8.97 9.73 3.69
N ILE A 24 9.41 9.41 2.48
CA ILE A 24 10.69 9.87 1.95
C ILE A 24 10.68 11.38 1.73
N ASP A 25 9.58 11.92 1.21
CA ASP A 25 9.48 13.33 0.81
C ASP A 25 9.53 14.30 2.00
N VAL A 26 9.31 13.86 3.23
CA VAL A 26 9.45 14.74 4.39
C VAL A 26 10.91 15.04 4.73
N PHE A 27 11.86 14.35 4.10
CA PHE A 27 13.29 14.56 4.33
C PHE A 27 13.92 15.36 3.20
N PRO A 28 14.99 16.15 3.49
CA PRO A 28 15.71 16.86 2.44
C PRO A 28 16.29 15.91 1.38
N PRO A 29 16.41 16.35 0.12
CA PRO A 29 16.91 15.47 -0.96
C PRO A 29 18.25 14.81 -0.66
N GLU A 30 19.17 15.49 0.03
CA GLU A 30 20.48 14.95 0.36
C GLU A 30 20.42 13.81 1.37
N GLN A 31 19.29 13.62 2.08
CA GLN A 31 19.10 12.56 3.05
C GLN A 31 18.23 11.43 2.52
N GLN A 32 17.56 11.63 1.39
CA GLN A 32 16.55 10.66 0.92
C GLN A 32 17.12 9.30 0.57
N SER A 33 18.34 9.26 0.03
CA SER A 33 19.00 7.99 -0.28
C SER A 33 19.19 7.13 0.98
N GLN A 34 19.64 7.76 2.06
CA GLN A 34 19.84 7.09 3.35
C GLN A 34 18.51 6.64 3.94
N ILE A 35 17.48 7.49 3.84
CA ILE A 35 16.14 7.17 4.34
C ILE A 35 15.54 5.97 3.59
N ARG A 36 15.73 5.91 2.26
CA ARG A 36 15.27 4.76 1.48
C ARG A 36 15.91 3.46 1.97
N ALA A 37 17.20 3.48 2.23
CA ALA A 37 17.91 2.32 2.75
C ALA A 37 17.36 1.89 4.11
N GLN A 38 17.10 2.84 5.01
CA GLN A 38 16.54 2.55 6.32
C GLN A 38 15.13 1.98 6.23
N ILE A 39 14.27 2.59 5.40
CA ILE A 39 12.90 2.12 5.22
C ILE A 39 12.88 0.71 4.64
N SER A 40 13.77 0.43 3.67
CA SER A 40 13.81 -0.88 3.03
C SER A 40 14.07 -2.02 4.01
N THR A 41 14.80 -1.75 5.09
CA THR A 41 15.12 -2.77 6.10
C THR A 41 14.18 -2.74 7.30
N SER A 42 13.58 -1.60 7.61
CA SER A 42 12.78 -1.41 8.82
C SER A 42 11.29 -1.63 8.57
N LEU A 43 10.78 -1.25 7.40
CA LEU A 43 9.36 -1.35 7.09
C LEU A 43 8.99 -2.81 6.82
N LYS A 44 7.96 -3.31 7.49
CA LYS A 44 7.53 -4.71 7.36
C LYS A 44 6.30 -4.86 6.48
N MET A 45 5.34 -3.95 6.62
CA MET A 45 4.09 -4.06 5.90
C MET A 45 3.41 -2.69 5.83
N VAL A 46 2.72 -2.44 4.72
CA VAL A 46 1.86 -1.26 4.57
C VAL A 46 0.46 -1.76 4.22
N VAL A 47 -0.52 -1.30 4.98
CA VAL A 47 -1.93 -1.59 4.72
C VAL A 47 -2.65 -0.28 4.44
N THR A 48 -3.29 -0.20 3.29
CA THR A 48 -4.08 0.96 2.89
C THR A 48 -5.54 0.56 2.87
N GLN A 49 -6.41 1.45 3.36
CA GLN A 49 -7.84 1.18 3.46
C GLN A 49 -8.62 2.26 2.72
N ARG A 50 -9.66 1.84 2.03
CA ARG A 50 -10.66 2.75 1.45
C ARG A 50 -12.05 2.30 1.89
N LEU A 51 -12.86 3.26 2.32
CA LEU A 51 -14.25 3.02 2.67
C LEU A 51 -15.14 3.41 1.49
N LEU A 52 -16.01 2.49 1.11
CA LEU A 52 -16.90 2.65 -0.03
C LEU A 52 -18.33 2.42 0.40
N LYS A 53 -19.27 3.15 -0.21
CA LYS A 53 -20.68 2.92 0.04
C LYS A 53 -21.09 1.55 -0.52
N THR A 54 -21.90 0.83 0.24
CA THR A 54 -22.46 -0.42 -0.24
C THR A 54 -23.43 -0.17 -1.38
N LYS A 55 -23.72 -1.21 -2.16
CA LYS A 55 -24.58 -1.12 -3.33
C LYS A 55 -26.00 -0.65 -2.97
N ASP A 56 -26.50 -1.02 -1.80
CA ASP A 56 -27.81 -0.63 -1.32
C ASP A 56 -27.83 0.77 -0.69
N GLY A 57 -26.67 1.42 -0.53
CA GLY A 57 -26.57 2.74 0.07
C GLY A 57 -26.77 2.80 1.57
N GLN A 58 -26.92 1.66 2.23
CA GLN A 58 -27.24 1.60 3.66
C GLN A 58 -26.02 1.61 4.57
N GLY A 59 -24.84 1.33 4.06
CA GLY A 59 -23.66 1.27 4.89
C GLY A 59 -22.39 1.45 4.07
N ARG A 60 -21.26 1.08 4.67
CA ARG A 60 -19.95 1.16 4.04
C ARG A 60 -19.20 -0.16 4.18
N VAL A 61 -18.33 -0.43 3.23
CA VAL A 61 -17.46 -1.59 3.23
C VAL A 61 -16.04 -1.14 2.95
N ALA A 62 -15.07 -1.82 3.53
CA ALA A 62 -13.66 -1.48 3.36
C ALA A 62 -13.01 -2.30 2.26
N ALA A 63 -12.22 -1.63 1.42
CA ALA A 63 -11.28 -2.27 0.52
C ALA A 63 -9.87 -2.05 1.06
N PHE A 64 -8.99 -3.03 0.89
CA PHE A 64 -7.65 -2.97 1.45
C PHE A 64 -6.61 -3.23 0.39
N GLU A 65 -5.49 -2.52 0.48
CA GLU A 65 -4.27 -2.85 -0.22
C GLU A 65 -3.24 -3.28 0.82
N VAL A 66 -2.61 -4.43 0.61
CA VAL A 66 -1.62 -4.98 1.54
C VAL A 66 -0.32 -5.19 0.78
N MET A 67 0.74 -4.51 1.23
CA MET A 67 2.09 -4.69 0.71
C MET A 67 2.98 -5.20 1.82
N LYS A 68 3.59 -6.36 1.61
CA LYS A 68 4.62 -6.88 2.52
C LYS A 68 5.99 -6.54 1.95
N CYS A 69 6.90 -6.13 2.83
CA CYS A 69 8.24 -5.73 2.38
C CYS A 69 9.15 -6.95 2.23
N THR A 70 8.88 -7.73 1.20
CA THR A 70 9.71 -8.87 0.79
C THR A 70 11.02 -8.36 0.17
N PRO A 71 12.05 -9.21 -0.03
CA PRO A 71 13.29 -8.77 -0.65
C PRO A 71 13.13 -8.04 -1.99
N PRO A 72 12.27 -8.49 -2.93
CA PRO A 72 12.06 -7.72 -4.16
C PRO A 72 11.53 -6.31 -3.90
N ILE A 73 10.58 -6.15 -2.96
CA ILE A 73 10.04 -4.84 -2.60
C ILE A 73 11.12 -3.99 -1.93
N GLN A 74 11.89 -4.57 -1.03
CA GLN A 74 12.98 -3.86 -0.36
C GLN A 74 13.98 -3.29 -1.37
N ASN A 75 14.33 -4.08 -2.38
CA ASN A 75 15.25 -3.64 -3.43
C ASN A 75 14.69 -2.47 -4.22
N LEU A 76 13.40 -2.51 -4.56
CA LEU A 76 12.76 -1.42 -5.29
C LEU A 76 12.75 -0.12 -4.48
N ILE A 77 12.51 -0.22 -3.17
CA ILE A 77 12.54 0.96 -2.30
C ILE A 77 13.96 1.54 -2.26
N ARG A 78 14.96 0.68 -2.04
CA ARG A 78 16.35 1.11 -1.94
C ARG A 78 16.85 1.77 -3.22
N GLU A 79 16.43 1.26 -4.37
CA GLU A 79 16.88 1.73 -5.67
C GLU A 79 16.03 2.87 -6.25
N ALA A 80 15.08 3.40 -5.47
CA ALA A 80 14.17 4.46 -5.89
C ALA A 80 13.29 4.05 -7.08
N LYS A 81 12.94 2.78 -7.16
CA LYS A 81 12.09 2.23 -8.22
C LYS A 81 10.69 1.91 -7.72
N ILE A 82 10.17 2.78 -6.87
CA ILE A 82 8.87 2.59 -6.20
C ILE A 82 7.73 2.41 -7.20
N HIS A 83 7.83 3.04 -8.38
CA HIS A 83 6.83 2.90 -9.43
C HIS A 83 6.68 1.47 -9.95
N GLN A 84 7.63 0.58 -9.68
CA GLN A 84 7.56 -0.83 -10.08
C GLN A 84 6.91 -1.73 -9.03
N ILE A 85 6.61 -1.19 -7.84
CA ILE A 85 6.02 -1.98 -6.77
C ILE A 85 4.67 -2.60 -7.16
N PRO A 86 3.75 -1.89 -7.82
CA PRO A 86 2.47 -2.50 -8.20
C PRO A 86 2.62 -3.78 -9.01
N SER A 87 3.59 -3.85 -9.93
CA SER A 87 3.83 -5.05 -10.73
C SER A 87 4.26 -6.24 -9.86
N ILE A 88 5.13 -5.98 -8.87
CA ILE A 88 5.57 -7.03 -7.95
C ILE A 88 4.41 -7.50 -7.08
N MET A 89 3.57 -6.57 -6.60
CA MET A 89 2.43 -6.93 -5.77
C MET A 89 1.45 -7.84 -6.50
N GLN A 90 1.21 -7.57 -7.78
CA GLN A 90 0.30 -8.38 -8.60
C GLN A 90 0.75 -9.83 -8.71
N THR A 91 2.05 -10.07 -8.69
CA THR A 91 2.62 -11.42 -8.80
C THR A 91 2.92 -12.04 -7.45
N SER A 92 2.64 -11.36 -6.35
CA SER A 92 2.99 -11.78 -5.00
C SER A 92 1.77 -12.16 -4.15
N VAL A 93 0.70 -12.61 -4.79
CA VAL A 93 -0.53 -13.01 -4.11
C VAL A 93 -0.26 -14.13 -3.09
N ARG A 94 0.66 -15.04 -3.42
CA ARG A 94 1.04 -16.14 -2.52
C ARG A 94 1.66 -15.64 -1.22
N ASP A 95 2.28 -14.46 -1.24
CA ASP A 95 2.87 -13.84 -0.06
C ASP A 95 1.84 -13.07 0.77
N GLY A 96 0.58 -13.06 0.33
CA GLY A 96 -0.49 -12.35 1.01
C GLY A 96 -0.64 -10.91 0.59
N MET A 97 -0.02 -10.49 -0.50
CA MET A 97 -0.16 -9.13 -1.01
C MET A 97 -1.46 -8.99 -1.80
N VAL A 98 -2.11 -7.84 -1.64
CA VAL A 98 -3.37 -7.53 -2.33
C VAL A 98 -3.26 -6.10 -2.83
N THR A 99 -3.53 -5.88 -4.13
CA THR A 99 -3.62 -4.53 -4.67
C THR A 99 -5.00 -3.95 -4.40
N MET A 100 -5.10 -2.62 -4.35
CA MET A 100 -6.40 -1.97 -4.19
C MET A 100 -7.34 -2.34 -5.34
N THR A 101 -6.83 -2.42 -6.57
CA THR A 101 -7.60 -2.82 -7.73
C THR A 101 -8.23 -4.21 -7.53
N LYS A 102 -7.43 -5.17 -7.07
CA LYS A 102 -7.92 -6.53 -6.83
C LYS A 102 -8.99 -6.56 -5.74
N SER A 103 -8.77 -5.82 -4.66
CA SER A 103 -9.73 -5.73 -3.55
C SER A 103 -11.05 -5.15 -4.02
N LEU A 104 -11.01 -4.08 -4.83
CA LEU A 104 -12.21 -3.46 -5.39
C LEU A 104 -12.95 -4.42 -6.33
N GLU A 105 -12.21 -5.14 -7.18
CA GLU A 105 -12.81 -6.12 -8.08
C GLU A 105 -13.56 -7.22 -7.33
N GLU A 106 -13.00 -7.69 -6.22
CA GLU A 106 -13.63 -8.70 -5.39
C GLU A 106 -14.91 -8.20 -4.74
N LEU A 107 -14.94 -6.93 -4.31
CA LEU A 107 -16.15 -6.34 -3.75
C LEU A 107 -17.25 -6.18 -4.79
N VAL A 108 -16.88 -5.79 -6.01
CA VAL A 108 -17.84 -5.72 -7.12
C VAL A 108 -18.37 -7.11 -7.45
N ALA A 109 -17.51 -8.10 -7.57
CA ALA A 109 -17.89 -9.47 -7.91
C ALA A 109 -18.80 -10.09 -6.85
N SER A 110 -18.62 -9.74 -5.57
CA SER A 110 -19.46 -10.25 -4.48
C SER A 110 -20.76 -9.46 -4.31
N GLY A 111 -20.97 -8.41 -5.12
CA GLY A 111 -22.20 -7.61 -5.08
C GLY A 111 -22.28 -6.61 -3.94
N LYS A 112 -21.17 -6.36 -3.23
CA LYS A 112 -21.15 -5.43 -2.09
C LYS A 112 -21.10 -3.98 -2.52
N ILE A 113 -20.49 -3.68 -3.67
CA ILE A 113 -20.42 -2.32 -4.22
C ILE A 113 -20.77 -2.36 -5.70
N ASP A 114 -21.14 -1.18 -6.25
CA ASP A 114 -21.30 -1.03 -7.70
C ASP A 114 -19.96 -0.93 -8.39
N ALA A 115 -19.91 -1.34 -9.65
CA ALA A 115 -18.71 -1.21 -10.48
C ALA A 115 -18.20 0.25 -10.53
N ASN A 116 -19.11 1.22 -10.50
CA ASN A 116 -18.76 2.64 -10.54
C ASN A 116 -18.16 3.14 -9.23
N ALA A 117 -18.53 2.55 -8.10
CA ALA A 117 -18.00 2.97 -6.79
C ALA A 117 -16.48 2.79 -6.72
N GLY A 118 -15.96 1.73 -7.32
CA GLY A 118 -14.52 1.48 -7.35
C GLY A 118 -13.74 2.43 -8.25
N LYS A 119 -14.41 3.18 -9.10
CA LYS A 119 -13.78 4.10 -10.05
C LYS A 119 -13.79 5.55 -9.60
N GLU A 120 -14.49 5.86 -8.51
CA GLU A 120 -14.68 7.22 -8.01
C GLU A 120 -13.55 7.64 -7.05
N HIS A 121 -12.33 7.75 -7.57
CA HIS A 121 -11.23 8.20 -6.70
C HIS A 121 -10.02 8.69 -7.48
#